data_0953fa243427bf766308c33ef33d2a40
#
_entry.id   0953fa243427bf766308c33ef33d2a40
#
_cell.length_a   1.000
_cell.length_b   1.000
_cell.length_c   1.000
_cell.angle_alpha   90.00
_cell.angle_beta   90.00
_cell.angle_gamma   90.00
#
_symmetry.space_group_name_H-M   'P 1'
#
loop_
_entity.id
_entity.type
_entity.pdbx_description
1 polymer ?
#
loop_
_entity_poly.entity_id
_entity_poly.type
_entity_poly.pdbx_seq_one_letter_code
_entity_poly.pdbx_strand_id
1 'polypeptide(L)'
;MVPGVATASELSQALTAGVPMVKFFPAEAAGGVKMIKNLLGAFRFTGVKFMPTGGINAANVKDYLAVPEIVACGGTWIVPKDALAAGDWPKIRALAAEAAAIAKDR
;
A
#
# COMPACT_ATOMS: atom_id res chain seq x y z
N MET A 1 -0.77 10.34 -12.44
CA MET A 1 -2.04 9.89 -11.85
C MET A 1 -1.91 8.45 -11.36
N VAL A 2 -2.41 8.18 -10.16
CA VAL A 2 -2.40 6.84 -9.57
C VAL A 2 -3.85 6.48 -9.18
N PRO A 3 -4.61 5.86 -10.09
CA PRO A 3 -6.02 5.58 -9.83
C PRO A 3 -6.18 4.47 -8.78
N GLY A 4 -7.25 4.57 -7.99
CA GLY A 4 -7.61 3.56 -7.01
C GLY A 4 -8.30 2.38 -7.66
N VAL A 5 -7.87 1.17 -7.34
CA VAL A 5 -8.48 -0.07 -7.79
C VAL A 5 -8.59 -1.06 -6.64
N ALA A 6 -9.60 -1.91 -6.68
CA ALA A 6 -9.80 -2.96 -5.68
C ALA A 6 -10.18 -4.30 -6.33
N THR A 7 -10.44 -4.32 -7.63
CA THR A 7 -10.89 -5.51 -8.36
C THR A 7 -10.11 -5.70 -9.65
N ALA A 8 -10.20 -6.90 -10.21
CA ALA A 8 -9.57 -7.22 -11.48
C ALA A 8 -10.11 -6.36 -12.63
N SER A 9 -11.42 -6.10 -12.63
CA SER A 9 -12.03 -5.26 -13.66
C SER A 9 -11.52 -3.84 -13.62
N GLU A 10 -11.41 -3.26 -12.43
CA GLU A 10 -10.88 -1.91 -12.25
C GLU A 10 -9.42 -1.84 -12.66
N LEU A 11 -8.63 -2.85 -12.30
CA LEU A 11 -7.23 -2.93 -12.70
C LEU A 11 -7.11 -3.01 -14.22
N SER A 12 -7.93 -3.83 -14.86
CA SER A 12 -7.95 -3.96 -16.31
C SER A 12 -8.27 -2.62 -16.99
N GLN A 13 -9.23 -1.88 -16.46
CA GLN A 13 -9.58 -0.55 -16.98
C GLN A 13 -8.42 0.43 -16.86
N ALA A 14 -7.73 0.44 -15.71
CA ALA A 14 -6.58 1.30 -15.50
C ALA A 14 -5.45 0.98 -16.49
N LEU A 15 -5.19 -0.29 -16.71
CA LEU A 15 -4.16 -0.73 -17.65
C LEU A 15 -4.51 -0.37 -19.09
N THR A 16 -5.79 -0.49 -19.46
CA THR A 16 -6.28 -0.08 -20.78
C THR A 16 -6.06 1.41 -21.00
N ALA A 17 -6.18 2.22 -19.94
CA ALA A 17 -5.92 3.65 -19.98
C ALA A 17 -4.41 3.99 -20.00
N GLY A 18 -3.54 3.01 -19.96
CA GLY A 18 -2.09 3.21 -20.04
C GLY A 18 -1.43 3.59 -18.72
N VAL A 19 -2.07 3.32 -17.59
CA VAL A 19 -1.55 3.69 -16.27
C VAL A 19 -0.58 2.61 -15.79
N PRO A 20 0.68 2.97 -15.47
CA PRO A 20 1.68 1.97 -15.06
C PRO A 20 1.63 1.58 -13.58
N MET A 21 1.01 2.39 -12.74
CA MET A 21 0.92 2.18 -11.30
C MET A 21 -0.47 2.48 -10.80
N VAL A 22 -0.97 1.65 -9.90
CA VAL A 22 -2.30 1.79 -9.32
C VAL A 22 -2.24 1.83 -7.80
N LYS A 23 -3.21 2.51 -7.19
CA LYS A 23 -3.41 2.52 -5.75
C LYS A 23 -4.39 1.43 -5.39
N PHE A 24 -3.93 0.40 -4.67
CA PHE A 24 -4.82 -0.65 -4.19
C PHE A 24 -5.46 -0.19 -2.88
N PHE A 25 -6.75 0.13 -2.92
CA PHE A 25 -7.46 0.76 -1.81
C PHE A 25 -8.93 0.36 -1.80
N PRO A 26 -9.53 0.09 -0.66
CA PRO A 26 -8.92 -0.06 0.67
C PRO A 26 -8.23 -1.43 0.81
N ALA A 27 -6.92 -1.44 1.03
CA ALA A 27 -6.10 -2.63 0.87
C ALA A 27 -6.56 -3.82 1.73
N GLU A 28 -6.63 -3.66 3.05
CA GLU A 28 -7.00 -4.78 3.93
C GLU A 28 -8.46 -5.20 3.72
N ALA A 29 -9.36 -4.25 3.55
CA ALA A 29 -10.77 -4.54 3.32
C ALA A 29 -11.02 -5.21 1.97
N ALA A 30 -10.17 -4.96 0.98
CA ALA A 30 -10.30 -5.52 -0.35
C ALA A 30 -9.58 -6.87 -0.53
N GLY A 31 -9.06 -7.45 0.53
CA GLY A 31 -8.44 -8.77 0.51
C GLY A 31 -6.96 -8.80 0.86
N GLY A 32 -6.37 -7.65 1.13
CA GLY A 32 -4.99 -7.55 1.61
C GLY A 32 -3.94 -7.97 0.57
N VAL A 33 -2.77 -8.30 1.05
CA VAL A 33 -1.65 -8.73 0.19
C VAL A 33 -1.99 -9.97 -0.63
N LYS A 34 -2.84 -10.84 -0.10
CA LYS A 34 -3.29 -12.04 -0.81
C LYS A 34 -4.03 -11.68 -2.10
N MET A 35 -4.89 -10.66 -2.04
CA MET A 35 -5.62 -10.20 -3.23
C MET A 35 -4.65 -9.63 -4.26
N ILE A 36 -3.66 -8.85 -3.84
CA ILE A 36 -2.63 -8.31 -4.75
C ILE A 36 -1.88 -9.46 -5.42
N LYS A 37 -1.48 -10.48 -4.68
CA LYS A 37 -0.81 -11.65 -5.25
C LYS A 37 -1.67 -12.38 -6.27
N ASN A 38 -2.97 -12.49 -5.98
CA ASN A 38 -3.91 -13.12 -6.92
C ASN A 38 -4.06 -12.30 -8.20
N LEU A 39 -4.15 -10.96 -8.07
CA LEU A 39 -4.20 -10.08 -9.24
C LEU A 39 -2.91 -10.19 -10.05
N LEU A 40 -1.76 -10.25 -9.40
CA LEU A 40 -0.48 -10.42 -10.08
C LEU A 40 -0.39 -11.73 -10.84
N GLY A 41 -1.08 -12.78 -10.38
CA GLY A 41 -1.14 -14.03 -11.11
C GLY A 41 -1.64 -13.86 -12.54
N ALA A 42 -2.58 -12.94 -12.74
CA ALA A 42 -3.17 -12.65 -14.06
C ALA A 42 -2.50 -11.47 -14.77
N PHE A 43 -2.01 -10.47 -14.04
CA PHE A 43 -1.60 -9.18 -14.60
C PHE A 43 -0.11 -8.88 -14.51
N ARG A 44 0.69 -9.75 -13.92
CA ARG A 44 2.14 -9.48 -13.73
C ARG A 44 2.85 -9.19 -15.05
N PHE A 45 2.45 -9.85 -16.13
CA PHE A 45 3.06 -9.67 -17.44
C PHE A 45 2.94 -8.24 -17.97
N THR A 46 2.01 -7.44 -17.44
CA THR A 46 1.82 -6.05 -17.86
C THR A 46 2.85 -5.11 -17.28
N GLY A 47 3.62 -5.56 -16.30
CA GLY A 47 4.56 -4.71 -15.58
C GLY A 47 3.92 -3.76 -14.57
N VAL A 48 2.63 -3.96 -14.25
CA VAL A 48 1.90 -3.08 -13.33
C VAL A 48 2.56 -3.06 -11.95
N LYS A 49 2.57 -1.88 -11.33
CA LYS A 49 3.05 -1.66 -9.96
C LYS A 49 1.90 -1.24 -9.07
N PHE A 50 2.02 -1.58 -7.80
CA PHE A 50 0.98 -1.31 -6.80
C PHE A 50 1.49 -0.40 -5.70
N MET A 51 0.59 0.45 -5.21
CA MET A 51 0.79 1.24 -4.00
C MET A 51 -0.43 1.01 -3.10
N PRO A 52 -0.39 -0.01 -2.24
CA PRO A 52 -1.53 -0.29 -1.37
C PRO A 52 -1.66 0.73 -0.25
N THR A 53 -2.91 1.04 0.10
CA THR A 53 -3.28 1.96 1.16
C THR A 53 -4.57 1.48 1.80
N GLY A 54 -4.68 1.62 3.11
CA GLY A 54 -5.89 1.24 3.85
C GLY A 54 -5.67 0.03 4.75
N GLY A 55 -5.69 0.24 6.06
CA GLY A 55 -5.53 -0.81 7.05
C GLY A 55 -4.09 -1.31 7.21
N ILE A 56 -3.13 -0.66 6.59
CA ILE A 56 -1.71 -1.03 6.71
C ILE A 56 -1.13 -0.43 7.97
N ASN A 57 -0.30 -1.21 8.67
CA ASN A 57 0.34 -0.81 9.93
C ASN A 57 1.68 -1.54 10.06
N ALA A 58 2.38 -1.31 11.18
CA ALA A 58 3.69 -1.91 11.42
C ALA A 58 3.65 -3.45 11.43
N ALA A 59 2.51 -4.04 11.79
CA ALA A 59 2.40 -5.50 11.87
C ALA A 59 2.28 -6.17 10.50
N ASN A 60 1.70 -5.49 9.50
CA ASN A 60 1.43 -6.09 8.19
C ASN A 60 2.19 -5.47 7.02
N VAL A 61 2.79 -4.30 7.19
CA VAL A 61 3.47 -3.60 6.10
C VAL A 61 4.60 -4.43 5.50
N LYS A 62 5.25 -5.23 6.29
CA LYS A 62 6.35 -6.08 5.83
C LYS A 62 5.89 -7.11 4.81
N ASP A 63 4.71 -7.67 5.02
CA ASP A 63 4.12 -8.66 4.09
C ASP A 63 3.85 -8.02 2.72
N TYR A 64 3.38 -6.77 2.72
CA TYR A 64 3.18 -6.03 1.48
C TYR A 64 4.52 -5.74 0.79
N LEU A 65 5.50 -5.24 1.55
CA LEU A 65 6.80 -4.88 0.99
C LEU A 65 7.61 -6.08 0.49
N ALA A 66 7.23 -7.28 0.90
CA ALA A 66 7.86 -8.51 0.38
C ALA A 66 7.46 -8.79 -1.07
N VAL A 67 6.42 -8.17 -1.60
CA VAL A 67 5.98 -8.33 -2.99
C VAL A 67 6.75 -7.34 -3.87
N PRO A 68 7.55 -7.81 -4.84
CA PRO A 68 8.40 -6.89 -5.64
C PRO A 68 7.65 -5.83 -6.42
N GLU A 69 6.42 -6.13 -6.85
CA GLU A 69 5.59 -5.20 -7.61
C GLU A 69 4.96 -4.09 -6.76
N ILE A 70 5.07 -4.18 -5.44
CA ILE A 70 4.62 -3.12 -4.54
C ILE A 70 5.79 -2.15 -4.34
N VAL A 71 5.63 -0.93 -4.83
CA VAL A 71 6.70 0.08 -4.80
C VAL A 71 6.71 0.88 -3.51
N ALA A 72 5.55 1.05 -2.88
CA ALA A 72 5.39 1.82 -1.64
C ALA A 72 4.07 1.44 -0.99
N CYS A 73 3.95 1.69 0.31
CA CYS A 73 2.70 1.51 1.05
C CYS A 73 2.32 2.84 1.70
N GLY A 74 1.03 3.15 1.66
CA GLY A 74 0.48 4.30 2.37
C GLY A 74 -0.29 3.86 3.60
N GLY A 75 -0.26 4.66 4.66
CA GLY A 75 -1.01 4.34 5.85
C GLY A 75 -1.05 5.50 6.83
N THR A 76 -2.05 5.50 7.67
CA THR A 76 -2.25 6.54 8.68
C THR A 76 -1.72 6.15 10.06
N TRP A 77 -1.20 4.94 10.23
CA TRP A 77 -0.72 4.48 11.54
C TRP A 77 0.44 5.29 12.08
N ILE A 78 1.21 5.94 11.20
CA ILE A 78 2.34 6.78 11.62
C ILE A 78 1.89 8.14 12.12
N VAL A 79 0.64 8.53 11.84
CA VAL A 79 0.04 9.79 12.29
C VAL A 79 -1.31 9.49 12.94
N PRO A 80 -1.32 8.86 14.15
CA PRO A 80 -2.59 8.55 14.83
C PRO A 80 -3.33 9.84 15.17
N LYS A 81 -4.65 9.79 15.10
CA LYS A 81 -5.50 10.97 15.35
C LYS A 81 -5.28 11.56 16.74
N ASP A 82 -5.12 10.71 17.75
CA ASP A 82 -4.90 11.15 19.13
C ASP A 82 -3.56 11.88 19.28
N ALA A 83 -2.50 11.34 18.65
CA ALA A 83 -1.20 11.97 18.68
C ALA A 83 -1.20 13.30 17.92
N LEU A 84 -1.89 13.36 16.81
CA LEU A 84 -2.02 14.58 16.01
C LEU A 84 -2.78 15.66 16.78
N ALA A 85 -3.91 15.28 17.39
CA ALA A 85 -4.74 16.21 18.16
C ALA A 85 -4.00 16.73 19.40
N ALA A 86 -3.18 15.92 20.03
CA ALA A 86 -2.39 16.29 21.21
C ALA A 86 -1.08 17.03 20.84
N GLY A 87 -0.74 17.12 19.56
CA GLY A 87 0.55 17.68 19.13
C GLY A 87 1.73 16.84 19.58
N ASP A 88 1.54 15.53 19.72
CA ASP A 88 2.58 14.60 20.18
C ASP A 88 3.55 14.26 19.02
N TRP A 89 4.33 15.25 18.64
CA TRP A 89 5.29 15.13 17.54
C TRP A 89 6.36 14.08 17.78
N PRO A 90 6.89 13.89 19.01
CA PRO A 90 7.83 12.81 19.27
C PRO A 90 7.28 11.43 18.95
N LYS A 91 6.01 11.18 19.25
CA LYS A 91 5.37 9.91 18.94
C LYS A 91 5.23 9.70 17.43
N ILE A 92 4.79 10.73 16.71
CA ILE A 92 4.67 10.68 15.25
C ILE A 92 6.04 10.43 14.61
N ARG A 93 7.07 11.14 15.09
CA ARG A 93 8.43 10.96 14.60
C ARG A 93 8.94 9.54 14.83
N ALA A 94 8.66 8.97 16.00
CA ALA A 94 9.07 7.59 16.31
C ALA A 94 8.39 6.58 15.41
N LEU A 95 7.08 6.75 15.16
CA LEU A 95 6.32 5.87 14.29
C LEU A 95 6.80 5.96 12.83
N ALA A 96 7.09 7.16 12.37
CA ALA A 96 7.64 7.36 11.03
C ALA A 96 9.03 6.74 10.89
N ALA A 97 9.87 6.88 11.89
CA ALA A 97 11.22 6.28 11.90
C ALA A 97 11.14 4.75 11.88
N GLU A 98 10.23 4.17 12.64
CA GLU A 98 9.98 2.73 12.64
C GLU A 98 9.54 2.25 11.25
N ALA A 99 8.60 2.95 10.64
CA ALA A 99 8.11 2.61 9.31
C ALA A 99 9.24 2.69 8.28
N ALA A 100 10.05 3.73 8.33
CA ALA A 100 11.20 3.90 7.44
C ALA A 100 12.24 2.78 7.62
N ALA A 101 12.49 2.36 8.85
CA ALA A 101 13.42 1.27 9.15
C ALA A 101 12.91 -0.06 8.58
N ILE A 102 11.61 -0.33 8.69
CA ILE A 102 10.99 -1.54 8.11
C ILE A 102 11.14 -1.52 6.59
N ALA A 103 10.87 -0.39 5.96
CA ALA A 103 10.97 -0.25 4.51
C ALA A 103 12.41 -0.42 4.02
N LYS A 104 13.38 0.05 4.78
CA LYS A 104 14.80 -0.05 4.44
C LYS A 104 15.29 -1.50 4.47
N ASP A 105 14.70 -2.32 5.32
CA ASP A 105 15.02 -3.75 5.47
C ASP A 105 14.42 -4.62 4.37
N ARG A 106 13.73 -4.04 3.44
CA ARG A 106 13.04 -4.71 2.37
C ARG A 106 13.91 -5.60 1.47
#